data_530cf2bb101fcc117c9358151b43a5b2
#
_entry.id   530cf2bb101fcc117c9358151b43a5b2
#
_cell.length_a   1.000
_cell.length_b   1.000
_cell.length_c   1.000
_cell.angle_alpha   90.00
_cell.angle_beta   90.00
_cell.angle_gamma   90.00
#
_symmetry.space_group_name_H-M   'P 1'
#
loop_
_entity.id
_entity.type
_entity.pdbx_description
1 polymer ?
#
loop_
_entity_poly.entity_id
_entity_poly.type
_entity_poly.pdbx_seq_one_letter_code
_entity_poly.pdbx_strand_id
1 'polypeptide(L)'
;MGSDYFTPENQDTASQMIENYLRIGGNTIDTAFIYSGGLSEQAIGNWLDNGNRDRVNIWTKGGHPNQNGHTITKAALQEQLKISLDRLKTDHVELYALHRDDPTVPVGHILEWLNEFVEDGYISTFGGSNWETSRLEEANQYASTHGLRGFSFSSPNLSLAKAKEAYWPGCISLDASAIKWHQQSNIPVLSWSSQARGFFTGRFDRNDFSNEDLVRVFYNDDNWKRFDRAAELADKKRRNDY
;
A
#
# COMPACT_ATOMS: atom_id res chain seq x y z
N MET A 1 7.09 -0.86 2.82
CA MET A 1 8.43 -0.57 3.37
C MET A 1 9.12 0.49 2.51
N GLY A 2 8.78 1.74 2.67
CA GLY A 2 9.37 2.88 1.98
C GLY A 2 9.98 3.81 3.02
N SER A 3 11.20 3.54 3.44
CA SER A 3 11.94 4.38 4.37
C SER A 3 13.43 4.24 4.11
N ASP A 4 14.21 5.18 4.60
CA ASP A 4 15.67 5.19 4.49
C ASP A 4 16.34 3.96 5.14
N TYR A 5 15.61 3.17 5.91
CA TYR A 5 16.08 1.92 6.51
C TYR A 5 16.05 0.73 5.54
N PHE A 6 15.22 0.78 4.48
CA PHE A 6 15.13 -0.26 3.46
C PHE A 6 15.95 0.12 2.23
N THR A 7 17.26 0.10 2.39
CA THR A 7 18.24 0.32 1.33
C THR A 7 19.37 -0.70 1.45
N PRO A 8 20.09 -1.02 0.36
CA PRO A 8 21.25 -1.91 0.43
C PRO A 8 22.34 -1.43 1.40
N GLU A 9 22.46 -0.12 1.62
CA GLU A 9 23.41 0.45 2.60
C GLU A 9 23.03 0.08 4.05
N ASN A 10 21.74 -0.13 4.32
CA ASN A 10 21.20 -0.51 5.62
C ASN A 10 20.72 -1.97 5.64
N GLN A 11 21.34 -2.84 4.84
CA GLN A 11 20.87 -4.22 4.58
C GLN A 11 20.64 -5.02 5.87
N ASP A 12 21.56 -4.95 6.83
CA ASP A 12 21.43 -5.70 8.09
C ASP A 12 20.21 -5.25 8.89
N THR A 13 19.96 -3.94 8.96
CA THR A 13 18.78 -3.37 9.60
C THR A 13 17.51 -3.80 8.88
N ALA A 14 17.47 -3.71 7.55
CA ALA A 14 16.34 -4.14 6.75
C ALA A 14 16.03 -5.63 6.95
N SER A 15 17.06 -6.48 6.91
CA SER A 15 16.94 -7.93 7.14
C SER A 15 16.43 -8.24 8.54
N GLN A 16 16.96 -7.59 9.56
CA GLN A 16 16.50 -7.77 10.94
C GLN A 16 15.05 -7.32 11.15
N MET A 17 14.63 -6.24 10.50
CA MET A 17 13.23 -5.79 10.54
C MET A 17 12.29 -6.81 9.89
N ILE A 18 12.67 -7.40 8.76
CA ILE A 18 11.89 -8.47 8.12
C ILE A 18 11.81 -9.69 9.04
N GLU A 19 12.93 -10.17 9.59
CA GLU A 19 12.94 -11.31 10.49
C GLU A 19 12.10 -11.08 11.77
N ASN A 20 12.14 -9.89 12.33
CA ASN A 20 11.29 -9.51 13.44
C ASN A 20 9.80 -9.53 13.08
N TYR A 21 9.45 -9.03 11.89
CA TYR A 21 8.08 -9.06 11.38
C TYR A 21 7.57 -10.50 11.18
N LEU A 22 8.39 -11.39 10.62
CA LEU A 22 8.04 -12.80 10.46
C LEU A 22 7.86 -13.51 11.79
N ARG A 23 8.72 -13.22 12.77
CA ARG A 23 8.66 -13.84 14.11
C ARG A 23 7.36 -13.52 14.86
N ILE A 24 6.74 -12.38 14.59
CA ILE A 24 5.43 -12.03 15.16
C ILE A 24 4.25 -12.48 14.29
N GLY A 25 4.48 -13.33 13.28
CA GLY A 25 3.44 -13.93 12.44
C GLY A 25 3.14 -13.16 11.15
N GLY A 26 3.93 -12.15 10.79
CA GLY A 26 3.82 -11.48 9.51
C GLY A 26 4.22 -12.41 8.36
N ASN A 27 3.63 -12.24 7.19
CA ASN A 27 3.87 -13.10 6.02
C ASN A 27 3.90 -12.34 4.68
N THR A 28 3.60 -11.04 4.68
CA THR A 28 3.49 -10.26 3.43
C THR A 28 4.31 -8.98 3.54
N ILE A 29 5.24 -8.78 2.62
CA ILE A 29 6.09 -7.59 2.55
C ILE A 29 5.53 -6.63 1.50
N ASP A 30 5.18 -5.42 1.94
CA ASP A 30 4.67 -4.33 1.08
C ASP A 30 5.82 -3.40 0.67
N THR A 31 6.05 -3.29 -0.64
CA THR A 31 6.99 -2.35 -1.25
C THR A 31 6.37 -1.67 -2.49
N ALA A 32 7.16 -0.95 -3.26
CA ALA A 32 6.75 -0.36 -4.54
C ALA A 32 7.97 0.01 -5.39
N PHE A 33 7.77 0.04 -6.71
CA PHE A 33 8.77 0.46 -7.70
C PHE A 33 9.49 1.76 -7.34
N ILE A 34 8.75 2.74 -6.78
CA ILE A 34 9.28 4.07 -6.49
C ILE A 34 9.88 4.23 -5.09
N TYR A 35 9.68 3.25 -4.17
CA TYR A 35 10.10 3.44 -2.78
C TYR A 35 11.62 3.54 -2.67
N SER A 36 12.08 4.65 -2.08
CA SER A 36 13.50 5.01 -1.98
C SER A 36 14.24 4.93 -3.34
N GLY A 37 13.57 5.35 -4.42
CA GLY A 37 14.13 5.28 -5.78
C GLY A 37 14.39 3.85 -6.28
N GLY A 38 13.70 2.85 -5.72
CA GLY A 38 13.88 1.42 -6.04
C GLY A 38 14.81 0.68 -5.07
N LEU A 39 15.49 1.38 -4.18
CA LEU A 39 16.39 0.75 -3.20
C LEU A 39 15.65 -0.14 -2.21
N SER A 40 14.35 0.15 -1.94
CA SER A 40 13.52 -0.70 -1.10
C SER A 40 13.36 -2.10 -1.70
N GLU A 41 13.07 -2.21 -3.00
CA GLU A 41 12.98 -3.49 -3.69
C GLU A 41 14.34 -4.21 -3.71
N GLN A 42 15.46 -3.48 -3.92
CA GLN A 42 16.80 -4.07 -3.92
C GLN A 42 17.17 -4.66 -2.55
N ALA A 43 16.89 -3.96 -1.45
CA ALA A 43 17.16 -4.45 -0.09
C ALA A 43 16.33 -5.70 0.22
N ILE A 44 15.07 -5.73 -0.18
CA ILE A 44 14.21 -6.91 -0.06
C ILE A 44 14.75 -8.04 -0.93
N GLY A 45 15.11 -7.78 -2.18
CA GLY A 45 15.70 -8.76 -3.09
C GLY A 45 16.99 -9.38 -2.57
N ASN A 46 17.86 -8.58 -1.96
CA ASN A 46 19.06 -9.12 -1.30
C ASN A 46 18.73 -10.07 -0.14
N TRP A 47 17.66 -9.79 0.62
CA TRP A 47 17.20 -10.68 1.68
C TRP A 47 16.57 -11.97 1.10
N LEU A 48 15.77 -11.85 0.01
CA LEU A 48 15.13 -13.00 -0.66
C LEU A 48 16.16 -13.95 -1.26
N ASP A 49 17.23 -13.45 -1.89
CA ASP A 49 18.31 -14.19 -2.54
C ASP A 49 19.09 -15.10 -1.58
N ASN A 50 19.00 -14.86 -0.29
CA ASN A 50 19.58 -15.70 0.76
C ASN A 50 18.70 -16.92 1.13
N GLY A 51 17.88 -17.42 0.21
CA GLY A 51 17.02 -18.59 0.41
C GLY A 51 15.73 -18.29 1.20
N ASN A 52 15.27 -17.05 1.17
CA ASN A 52 14.12 -16.60 1.95
C ASN A 52 12.82 -16.42 1.11
N ARG A 53 12.88 -16.67 -0.23
CA ARG A 53 11.75 -16.38 -1.13
C ARG A 53 10.43 -17.04 -0.70
N ASP A 54 10.47 -18.28 -0.30
CA ASP A 54 9.28 -19.08 0.05
C ASP A 54 8.70 -18.74 1.45
N ARG A 55 9.36 -17.84 2.19
CA ARG A 55 8.94 -17.47 3.55
C ARG A 55 7.91 -16.33 3.56
N VAL A 56 7.74 -15.63 2.44
CA VAL A 56 6.92 -14.41 2.38
C VAL A 56 6.17 -14.30 1.06
N ASN A 57 5.04 -13.62 1.13
CA ASN A 57 4.41 -13.04 -0.05
C ASN A 57 4.99 -11.66 -0.31
N ILE A 58 5.27 -11.35 -1.56
CA ILE A 58 5.73 -10.03 -1.98
C ILE A 58 4.56 -9.26 -2.61
N TRP A 59 4.40 -8.05 -2.15
CA TRP A 59 3.48 -7.08 -2.71
C TRP A 59 4.25 -5.85 -3.20
N THR A 60 4.32 -5.66 -4.52
CA THR A 60 4.89 -4.43 -5.09
C THR A 60 3.87 -3.65 -5.91
N LYS A 61 4.22 -2.44 -6.32
CA LYS A 61 3.32 -1.51 -7.01
C LYS A 61 4.05 -0.79 -8.14
N GLY A 62 3.36 -0.65 -9.28
CA GLY A 62 3.78 0.19 -10.39
C GLY A 62 2.74 1.26 -10.75
N GLY A 63 2.98 2.02 -11.81
CA GLY A 63 2.03 3.01 -12.29
C GLY A 63 1.91 4.26 -11.41
N HIS A 64 2.96 4.63 -10.64
CA HIS A 64 2.99 5.92 -9.95
C HIS A 64 3.29 7.04 -10.96
N PRO A 65 2.54 8.16 -10.95
CA PRO A 65 2.87 9.33 -11.77
C PRO A 65 4.29 9.82 -11.53
N ASN A 66 4.94 10.27 -12.57
CA ASN A 66 6.24 10.91 -12.53
C ASN A 66 6.15 12.38 -13.01
N GLN A 67 7.29 13.04 -13.18
CA GLN A 67 7.34 14.43 -13.65
C GLN A 67 6.71 14.68 -15.03
N ASN A 68 6.51 13.61 -15.83
CA ASN A 68 5.88 13.66 -17.15
C ASN A 68 4.37 13.32 -17.09
N GLY A 69 3.80 13.08 -15.90
CA GLY A 69 2.40 12.72 -15.69
C GLY A 69 2.19 11.24 -15.35
N HIS A 70 1.01 10.72 -15.71
CA HIS A 70 0.63 9.33 -15.47
C HIS A 70 1.48 8.34 -16.27
N THR A 71 1.69 7.16 -15.71
CA THR A 71 2.47 6.07 -16.30
C THR A 71 1.64 4.79 -16.50
N ILE A 72 0.31 4.92 -16.58
CA ILE A 72 -0.61 3.80 -16.81
C ILE A 72 -0.72 3.53 -18.31
N THR A 73 0.29 2.85 -18.85
CA THR A 73 0.27 2.25 -20.19
C THR A 73 0.82 0.84 -20.11
N LYS A 74 0.40 -0.04 -21.02
CA LYS A 74 0.90 -1.42 -21.06
C LYS A 74 2.43 -1.49 -21.03
N ALA A 75 3.08 -0.73 -21.91
CA ALA A 75 4.53 -0.74 -22.03
C ALA A 75 5.22 -0.27 -20.74
N ALA A 76 4.76 0.83 -20.13
CA ALA A 76 5.35 1.36 -18.91
C ALA A 76 5.14 0.42 -17.71
N LEU A 77 3.94 -0.16 -17.57
CA LEU A 77 3.66 -1.12 -16.49
C LEU A 77 4.48 -2.39 -16.64
N GLN A 78 4.62 -2.92 -17.85
CA GLN A 78 5.42 -4.12 -18.12
C GLN A 78 6.91 -3.87 -17.85
N GLU A 79 7.43 -2.72 -18.27
CA GLU A 79 8.82 -2.33 -18.00
C GLU A 79 9.07 -2.19 -16.49
N GLN A 80 8.20 -1.44 -15.78
CA GLN A 80 8.33 -1.27 -14.33
C GLN A 80 8.24 -2.60 -13.59
N LEU A 81 7.31 -3.48 -13.96
CA LEU A 81 7.18 -4.81 -13.34
C LEU A 81 8.45 -5.64 -13.54
N LYS A 82 9.02 -5.69 -14.75
CA LYS A 82 10.28 -6.40 -15.00
C LYS A 82 11.43 -5.85 -14.16
N ILE A 83 11.58 -4.53 -14.09
CA ILE A 83 12.58 -3.90 -13.24
C ILE A 83 12.35 -4.23 -11.76
N SER A 84 11.09 -4.26 -11.29
CA SER A 84 10.76 -4.67 -9.92
C SER A 84 11.15 -6.11 -9.64
N LEU A 85 10.86 -7.03 -10.55
CA LEU A 85 11.25 -8.45 -10.43
C LEU A 85 12.78 -8.62 -10.39
N ASP A 86 13.51 -7.90 -11.25
CA ASP A 86 14.98 -7.91 -11.24
C ASP A 86 15.56 -7.39 -9.91
N ARG A 87 15.03 -6.27 -9.38
CA ARG A 87 15.43 -5.70 -8.07
C ARG A 87 15.12 -6.64 -6.92
N LEU A 88 13.96 -7.30 -6.97
CA LEU A 88 13.51 -8.27 -5.98
C LEU A 88 14.18 -9.63 -6.13
N LYS A 89 14.93 -9.85 -7.21
CA LYS A 89 15.61 -11.12 -7.53
C LYS A 89 14.65 -12.32 -7.50
N THR A 90 13.50 -12.15 -8.11
CA THR A 90 12.44 -13.17 -8.22
C THR A 90 11.80 -13.12 -9.60
N ASP A 91 11.20 -14.20 -10.03
CA ASP A 91 10.48 -14.30 -11.30
C ASP A 91 8.99 -13.89 -11.18
N HIS A 92 8.46 -13.82 -9.96
CA HIS A 92 7.07 -13.45 -9.72
C HIS A 92 6.87 -12.75 -8.38
N VAL A 93 5.69 -12.08 -8.23
CA VAL A 93 5.18 -11.58 -6.96
C VAL A 93 3.73 -12.03 -6.74
N GLU A 94 3.33 -12.23 -5.49
CA GLU A 94 1.99 -12.67 -5.15
C GLU A 94 0.95 -11.55 -5.36
N LEU A 95 1.30 -10.31 -4.98
CA LEU A 95 0.40 -9.18 -5.11
C LEU A 95 1.07 -8.05 -5.90
N TYR A 96 0.35 -7.54 -6.89
CA TYR A 96 0.74 -6.35 -7.63
C TYR A 96 -0.35 -5.30 -7.54
N ALA A 97 0.00 -4.03 -7.32
CA ALA A 97 -0.98 -2.96 -7.33
C ALA A 97 -0.63 -1.85 -8.30
N LEU A 98 -1.64 -1.27 -8.92
CA LEU A 98 -1.49 0.05 -9.52
C LEU A 98 -1.43 1.10 -8.42
N HIS A 99 -0.33 1.85 -8.35
CA HIS A 99 -0.03 2.77 -7.24
C HIS A 99 -0.94 4.00 -7.22
N ARG A 100 -1.48 4.38 -8.38
CA ARG A 100 -2.49 5.43 -8.61
C ARG A 100 -3.43 4.98 -9.73
N ASP A 101 -4.59 5.61 -9.80
CA ASP A 101 -5.46 5.53 -10.98
C ASP A 101 -5.06 6.57 -12.02
N ASP A 102 -5.37 6.29 -13.27
CA ASP A 102 -5.45 7.23 -14.36
C ASP A 102 -6.85 7.16 -14.98
N PRO A 103 -7.77 8.04 -14.58
CA PRO A 103 -9.15 8.00 -15.07
C PRO A 103 -9.30 8.22 -16.59
N THR A 104 -8.24 8.66 -17.28
CA THR A 104 -8.24 8.83 -18.73
C THR A 104 -8.08 7.51 -19.48
N VAL A 105 -7.59 6.47 -18.80
CA VAL A 105 -7.42 5.13 -19.37
C VAL A 105 -8.66 4.28 -19.07
N PRO A 106 -9.33 3.72 -20.09
CA PRO A 106 -10.45 2.80 -19.88
C PRO A 106 -10.07 1.61 -19.00
N VAL A 107 -10.92 1.25 -18.03
CA VAL A 107 -10.66 0.12 -17.10
C VAL A 107 -10.45 -1.20 -17.84
N GLY A 108 -11.12 -1.41 -18.96
CA GLY A 108 -10.98 -2.61 -19.77
C GLY A 108 -9.53 -2.84 -20.22
N HIS A 109 -8.87 -1.82 -20.76
CA HIS A 109 -7.48 -1.93 -21.17
C HIS A 109 -6.56 -2.25 -19.98
N ILE A 110 -6.77 -1.59 -18.83
CA ILE A 110 -5.98 -1.86 -17.62
C ILE A 110 -6.13 -3.31 -17.18
N LEU A 111 -7.36 -3.81 -17.17
CA LEU A 111 -7.64 -5.19 -16.75
C LEU A 111 -7.08 -6.21 -17.74
N GLU A 112 -7.17 -5.96 -19.05
CA GLU A 112 -6.57 -6.81 -20.07
C GLU A 112 -5.06 -6.95 -19.85
N TRP A 113 -4.35 -5.84 -19.65
CA TRP A 113 -2.89 -5.85 -19.40
C TRP A 113 -2.52 -6.58 -18.11
N LEU A 114 -3.28 -6.36 -17.04
CA LEU A 114 -3.01 -7.02 -15.74
C LEU A 114 -3.32 -8.53 -15.81
N ASN A 115 -4.34 -8.94 -16.56
CA ASN A 115 -4.62 -10.37 -16.79
C ASN A 115 -3.50 -11.03 -17.59
N GLU A 116 -2.95 -10.37 -18.62
CA GLU A 116 -1.77 -10.89 -19.33
C GLU A 116 -0.58 -11.09 -18.36
N PHE A 117 -0.32 -10.17 -17.42
CA PHE A 117 0.75 -10.36 -16.43
C PHE A 117 0.51 -11.54 -15.51
N VAL A 118 -0.77 -11.87 -15.23
CA VAL A 118 -1.13 -13.10 -14.49
C VAL A 118 -0.92 -14.34 -15.35
N GLU A 119 -1.30 -14.32 -16.63
CA GLU A 119 -1.13 -15.43 -17.57
C GLU A 119 0.35 -15.72 -17.84
N ASP A 120 1.18 -14.68 -17.92
CA ASP A 120 2.64 -14.77 -18.06
C ASP A 120 3.33 -15.25 -16.77
N GLY A 121 2.60 -15.36 -15.66
CA GLY A 121 3.11 -15.83 -14.37
C GLY A 121 3.92 -14.79 -13.58
N TYR A 122 3.96 -13.53 -13.98
CA TYR A 122 4.69 -12.47 -13.27
C TYR A 122 4.02 -12.05 -11.98
N ILE A 123 2.69 -12.12 -11.90
CA ILE A 123 1.90 -11.76 -10.71
C ILE A 123 0.82 -12.80 -10.44
N SER A 124 0.52 -13.10 -9.18
CA SER A 124 -0.56 -14.02 -8.85
C SER A 124 -1.92 -13.34 -8.79
N THR A 125 -1.97 -12.11 -8.28
CA THR A 125 -3.19 -11.31 -8.20
C THR A 125 -2.86 -9.82 -8.22
N PHE A 126 -3.87 -8.98 -8.46
CA PHE A 126 -3.68 -7.54 -8.54
C PHE A 126 -4.77 -6.75 -7.85
N GLY A 127 -4.45 -5.49 -7.50
CA GLY A 127 -5.34 -4.54 -6.84
C GLY A 127 -5.06 -3.09 -7.20
N GLY A 128 -5.90 -2.19 -6.70
CA GLY A 128 -5.76 -0.76 -6.88
C GLY A 128 -5.35 -0.05 -5.59
N SER A 129 -4.28 0.73 -5.64
CA SER A 129 -3.92 1.64 -4.54
C SER A 129 -4.38 3.05 -4.88
N ASN A 130 -5.12 3.68 -3.96
CA ASN A 130 -5.70 4.99 -4.14
C ASN A 130 -6.67 5.09 -5.34
N TRP A 131 -7.50 4.08 -5.49
CA TRP A 131 -8.60 4.04 -6.46
C TRP A 131 -9.92 4.35 -5.77
N GLU A 132 -10.77 5.16 -6.41
CA GLU A 132 -12.12 5.40 -5.93
C GLU A 132 -12.95 4.11 -5.98
N THR A 133 -13.87 3.92 -5.03
CA THR A 133 -14.70 2.72 -4.98
C THR A 133 -15.57 2.54 -6.22
N SER A 134 -16.07 3.63 -6.80
CA SER A 134 -16.81 3.62 -8.07
C SER A 134 -15.98 3.10 -9.24
N ARG A 135 -14.69 3.45 -9.25
CA ARG A 135 -13.77 3.02 -10.30
C ARG A 135 -13.37 1.55 -10.15
N LEU A 136 -13.21 1.08 -8.90
CA LEU A 136 -13.02 -0.35 -8.61
C LEU A 136 -14.25 -1.16 -9.01
N GLU A 137 -15.44 -0.65 -8.75
CA GLU A 137 -16.72 -1.30 -9.13
C GLU A 137 -16.87 -1.39 -10.65
N GLU A 138 -16.62 -0.29 -11.38
CA GLU A 138 -16.61 -0.26 -12.85
C GLU A 138 -15.66 -1.31 -13.41
N ALA A 139 -14.43 -1.39 -12.89
CA ALA A 139 -13.43 -2.34 -13.32
C ALA A 139 -13.86 -3.79 -13.05
N ASN A 140 -14.39 -4.10 -11.86
CA ASN A 140 -14.80 -5.45 -11.53
C ASN A 140 -16.08 -5.88 -12.28
N GLN A 141 -16.96 -4.94 -12.59
CA GLN A 141 -18.11 -5.22 -13.45
C GLN A 141 -17.64 -5.53 -14.88
N TYR A 142 -16.70 -4.76 -15.43
CA TYR A 142 -16.10 -5.05 -16.73
C TYR A 142 -15.46 -6.46 -16.75
N ALA A 143 -14.64 -6.76 -15.74
CA ALA A 143 -13.99 -8.08 -15.63
C ALA A 143 -15.00 -9.22 -15.64
N SER A 144 -16.08 -9.11 -14.85
CA SER A 144 -17.15 -10.12 -14.76
C SER A 144 -17.84 -10.38 -16.10
N THR A 145 -18.06 -9.33 -16.90
CA THR A 145 -18.74 -9.45 -18.20
C THR A 145 -17.82 -9.92 -19.32
N HIS A 146 -16.50 -9.85 -19.15
CA HIS A 146 -15.51 -10.24 -20.15
C HIS A 146 -14.71 -11.50 -19.77
N GLY A 147 -15.07 -12.18 -18.67
CA GLY A 147 -14.39 -13.39 -18.24
C GLY A 147 -12.94 -13.15 -17.75
N LEU A 148 -12.65 -11.93 -17.31
CA LEU A 148 -11.36 -11.52 -16.79
C LEU A 148 -11.34 -11.58 -15.25
N ARG A 149 -10.13 -11.64 -14.67
CA ARG A 149 -9.95 -11.36 -13.25
C ARG A 149 -10.09 -9.86 -13.00
N GLY A 150 -10.82 -9.50 -11.94
CA GLY A 150 -10.94 -8.13 -11.46
C GLY A 150 -9.92 -7.80 -10.37
N PHE A 151 -10.01 -6.59 -9.84
CA PHE A 151 -9.23 -6.20 -8.67
C PHE A 151 -9.63 -7.02 -7.44
N SER A 152 -8.65 -7.67 -6.82
CA SER A 152 -8.83 -8.58 -5.69
C SER A 152 -8.69 -7.89 -4.34
N PHE A 153 -8.13 -6.68 -4.30
CA PHE A 153 -7.95 -5.86 -3.11
C PHE A 153 -7.86 -4.38 -3.44
N SER A 154 -8.05 -3.55 -2.43
CA SER A 154 -7.90 -2.10 -2.50
C SER A 154 -6.91 -1.62 -1.44
N SER A 155 -6.07 -0.63 -1.77
CA SER A 155 -5.09 -0.06 -0.85
C SER A 155 -5.22 1.47 -0.72
N PRO A 156 -6.22 1.94 0.00
CA PRO A 156 -6.40 3.34 0.38
C PRO A 156 -5.72 3.65 1.72
N ASN A 157 -5.70 4.92 2.11
CA ASN A 157 -5.45 5.30 3.49
C ASN A 157 -6.62 4.89 4.40
N LEU A 158 -6.32 4.23 5.50
CA LEU A 158 -7.27 3.99 6.58
C LEU A 158 -6.53 3.98 7.91
N SER A 159 -6.97 4.81 8.84
CA SER A 159 -6.45 4.89 10.20
C SER A 159 -7.55 5.29 11.18
N LEU A 160 -7.23 5.34 12.48
CA LEU A 160 -8.14 5.91 13.47
C LEU A 160 -8.36 7.42 13.28
N ALA A 161 -7.40 8.13 12.66
CA ALA A 161 -7.59 9.54 12.29
C ALA A 161 -8.36 9.66 10.98
N LYS A 162 -9.18 10.70 10.89
CA LYS A 162 -9.79 11.16 9.64
C LYS A 162 -8.90 12.21 9.00
N ALA A 163 -8.45 11.96 7.77
CA ALA A 163 -7.74 12.96 7.00
C ALA A 163 -8.68 14.11 6.61
N LYS A 164 -8.24 15.36 6.78
CA LYS A 164 -8.98 16.55 6.31
C LYS A 164 -8.88 16.70 4.81
N GLU A 165 -7.77 16.26 4.25
CA GLU A 165 -7.44 16.31 2.83
C GLU A 165 -6.43 15.19 2.48
N ALA A 166 -6.17 14.97 1.20
CA ALA A 166 -5.19 14.00 0.76
C ALA A 166 -3.79 14.34 1.28
N TYR A 167 -3.07 13.34 1.81
CA TYR A 167 -1.70 13.53 2.30
C TYR A 167 -0.75 13.88 1.15
N TRP A 168 -0.88 13.20 0.02
CA TRP A 168 -0.24 13.49 -1.25
C TRP A 168 -1.28 13.58 -2.37
N PRO A 169 -1.00 14.31 -3.46
CA PRO A 169 -1.90 14.34 -4.61
C PRO A 169 -2.28 12.94 -5.10
N GLY A 170 -3.55 12.74 -5.39
CA GLY A 170 -4.09 11.46 -5.86
C GLY A 170 -4.16 10.36 -4.78
N CYS A 171 -3.94 10.67 -3.50
CA CYS A 171 -4.17 9.74 -2.41
C CYS A 171 -5.63 9.78 -1.96
N ILE A 172 -6.17 8.61 -1.64
CA ILE A 172 -7.55 8.43 -1.17
C ILE A 172 -7.54 7.91 0.27
N SER A 173 -8.35 8.54 1.10
CA SER A 173 -8.65 8.08 2.47
C SER A 173 -10.08 7.57 2.53
N LEU A 174 -10.28 6.40 3.12
CA LEU A 174 -11.63 5.83 3.25
C LEU A 174 -12.50 6.69 4.19
N ASP A 175 -13.65 7.06 3.69
CA ASP A 175 -14.75 7.61 4.47
C ASP A 175 -15.77 6.53 4.86
N ALA A 176 -16.86 6.92 5.52
CA ALA A 176 -17.90 6.00 5.96
C ALA A 176 -18.61 5.30 4.78
N SER A 177 -18.77 5.97 3.65
CA SER A 177 -19.41 5.42 2.45
C SER A 177 -18.52 4.38 1.78
N ALA A 178 -17.24 4.67 1.65
CA ALA A 178 -16.24 3.76 1.10
C ALA A 178 -16.05 2.51 2.00
N ILE A 179 -16.04 2.69 3.33
CA ILE A 179 -16.00 1.55 4.27
C ILE A 179 -17.22 0.64 4.08
N LYS A 180 -18.43 1.23 3.97
CA LYS A 180 -19.65 0.47 3.74
C LYS A 180 -19.60 -0.29 2.41
N TRP A 181 -19.09 0.35 1.35
CA TRP A 181 -18.92 -0.30 0.05
C TRP A 181 -17.98 -1.51 0.15
N HIS A 182 -16.83 -1.39 0.82
CA HIS A 182 -15.91 -2.52 1.04
C HIS A 182 -16.55 -3.66 1.82
N GLN A 183 -17.39 -3.36 2.81
CA GLN A 183 -18.13 -4.38 3.55
C GLN A 183 -19.15 -5.13 2.68
N GLN A 184 -19.75 -4.46 1.70
CA GLN A 184 -20.73 -5.03 0.78
C GLN A 184 -20.11 -5.80 -0.38
N SER A 185 -19.03 -5.25 -0.96
CA SER A 185 -18.32 -5.86 -2.09
C SER A 185 -17.42 -7.03 -1.70
N ASN A 186 -17.10 -7.17 -0.41
CA ASN A 186 -16.11 -8.12 0.11
C ASN A 186 -14.69 -7.96 -0.47
N ILE A 187 -14.37 -6.80 -1.05
CA ILE A 187 -13.02 -6.48 -1.49
C ILE A 187 -12.19 -6.10 -0.26
N PRO A 188 -11.15 -6.86 0.09
CA PRO A 188 -10.32 -6.58 1.25
C PRO A 188 -9.56 -5.26 1.10
N VAL A 189 -9.36 -4.60 2.24
CA VAL A 189 -8.59 -3.36 2.34
C VAL A 189 -7.21 -3.65 2.90
N LEU A 190 -6.18 -3.38 2.11
CA LEU A 190 -4.77 -3.39 2.52
C LEU A 190 -4.32 -1.95 2.75
N SER A 191 -4.68 -1.39 3.91
CA SER A 191 -4.51 0.04 4.17
C SER A 191 -3.06 0.46 4.39
N TRP A 192 -2.71 1.66 3.92
CA TRP A 192 -1.45 2.29 4.23
C TRP A 192 -1.58 3.36 5.33
N SER A 193 -0.47 3.64 6.01
CA SER A 193 -0.37 4.63 7.10
C SER A 193 -1.41 4.44 8.21
N SER A 194 -1.60 3.19 8.69
CA SER A 194 -2.57 2.80 9.71
C SER A 194 -2.46 3.59 11.02
N GLN A 195 -1.30 4.17 11.34
CA GLN A 195 -1.08 5.06 12.49
C GLN A 195 -1.11 6.55 12.14
N ALA A 196 -1.74 6.92 11.01
CA ALA A 196 -1.84 8.31 10.55
C ALA A 196 -0.46 9.01 10.53
N ARG A 197 0.52 8.40 9.87
CA ARG A 197 1.90 8.93 9.78
C ARG A 197 2.56 9.16 11.14
N GLY A 198 2.15 8.40 12.13
CA GLY A 198 2.68 8.49 13.49
C GLY A 198 1.85 9.36 14.45
N PHE A 199 0.74 9.94 14.01
CA PHE A 199 -0.16 10.72 14.87
C PHE A 199 -0.59 9.93 16.12
N PHE A 200 -0.87 8.62 15.99
CA PHE A 200 -1.28 7.74 17.09
C PHE A 200 -0.13 7.10 17.87
N THR A 201 1.13 7.47 17.62
CA THR A 201 2.27 6.90 18.35
C THR A 201 2.56 7.60 19.69
N GLY A 202 1.92 8.73 19.94
CA GLY A 202 2.17 9.54 21.14
C GLY A 202 3.42 10.42 21.09
N ARG A 203 4.16 10.43 19.96
CA ARG A 203 5.36 11.26 19.80
C ARG A 203 5.08 12.71 19.41
N PHE A 204 3.85 13.04 19.03
CA PHE A 204 3.44 14.39 18.68
C PHE A 204 2.50 14.94 19.74
N ASP A 205 2.72 16.21 20.09
CA ASP A 205 1.88 16.98 21.00
C ASP A 205 0.91 17.88 20.23
N ARG A 206 -0.22 18.25 20.87
CA ARG A 206 -1.23 19.14 20.27
C ARG A 206 -0.70 20.52 19.91
N ASN A 207 0.36 20.96 20.58
CA ASN A 207 0.99 22.26 20.38
C ASN A 207 2.29 22.14 19.54
N ASP A 208 2.62 20.94 19.07
CA ASP A 208 3.76 20.71 18.16
C ASP A 208 3.30 20.85 16.71
N PHE A 209 3.60 21.97 16.10
CA PHE A 209 3.29 22.27 14.70
C PHE A 209 4.49 22.13 13.77
N SER A 210 5.56 21.46 14.20
CA SER A 210 6.80 21.32 13.45
C SER A 210 6.65 20.46 12.18
N ASN A 211 5.68 19.53 12.16
CA ASN A 211 5.39 18.71 10.99
C ASN A 211 4.17 19.28 10.24
N GLU A 212 4.42 20.18 9.30
CA GLU A 212 3.38 20.90 8.54
C GLU A 212 2.38 19.97 7.85
N ASP A 213 2.85 18.85 7.24
CA ASP A 213 1.98 17.89 6.58
C ASP A 213 1.06 17.17 7.57
N LEU A 214 1.59 16.77 8.72
CA LEU A 214 0.79 16.12 9.75
C LEU A 214 -0.30 17.08 10.29
N VAL A 215 0.08 18.34 10.52
CA VAL A 215 -0.82 19.41 10.95
C VAL A 215 -1.91 19.66 9.92
N ARG A 216 -1.52 19.82 8.66
CA ARG A 216 -2.42 20.05 7.53
C ARG A 216 -3.46 18.95 7.41
N VAL A 217 -3.05 17.70 7.51
CA VAL A 217 -3.91 16.54 7.23
C VAL A 217 -4.66 16.04 8.44
N PHE A 218 -4.04 15.96 9.61
CA PHE A 218 -4.61 15.24 10.75
C PHE A 218 -4.92 16.08 11.98
N TYR A 219 -4.37 17.30 12.14
CA TYR A 219 -4.64 18.10 13.34
C TYR A 219 -6.03 18.72 13.27
N ASN A 220 -6.93 18.22 14.10
CA ASN A 220 -8.26 18.75 14.39
C ASN A 220 -8.78 18.14 15.70
N ASP A 221 -9.80 18.79 16.28
CA ASP A 221 -10.38 18.39 17.56
C ASP A 221 -10.93 16.96 17.58
N ASP A 222 -11.55 16.51 16.46
CA ASP A 222 -12.09 15.14 16.37
C ASP A 222 -10.97 14.09 16.46
N ASN A 223 -9.87 14.30 15.76
CA ASN A 223 -8.74 13.39 15.79
C ASN A 223 -8.03 13.38 17.15
N TRP A 224 -7.92 14.53 17.82
CA TRP A 224 -7.37 14.57 19.17
C TRP A 224 -8.27 13.86 20.19
N LYS A 225 -9.59 13.99 20.08
CA LYS A 225 -10.54 13.21 20.88
C LYS A 225 -10.43 11.70 20.61
N ARG A 226 -10.15 11.29 19.36
CA ARG A 226 -9.89 9.89 18.99
C ARG A 226 -8.60 9.39 19.61
N PHE A 227 -7.55 10.22 19.59
CA PHE A 227 -6.28 9.92 20.23
C PHE A 227 -6.46 9.69 21.73
N ASP A 228 -7.17 10.59 22.44
CA ASP A 228 -7.44 10.46 23.87
C ASP A 228 -8.17 9.14 24.20
N ARG A 229 -9.21 8.82 23.46
CA ARG A 229 -9.95 7.56 23.63
C ARG A 229 -9.07 6.32 23.37
N ALA A 230 -8.20 6.36 22.37
CA ALA A 230 -7.27 5.27 22.11
C ALA A 230 -6.26 5.08 23.25
N ALA A 231 -5.73 6.19 23.79
CA ALA A 231 -4.83 6.16 24.95
C ALA A 231 -5.51 5.58 26.20
N GLU A 232 -6.73 6.03 26.51
CA GLU A 232 -7.53 5.50 27.64
C GLU A 232 -7.79 3.99 27.49
N LEU A 233 -8.11 3.51 26.29
CA LEU A 233 -8.34 2.09 26.03
C LEU A 233 -7.06 1.28 26.20
N ALA A 234 -5.93 1.80 25.73
CA ALA A 234 -4.63 1.16 25.89
C ALA A 234 -4.24 1.03 27.38
N ASP A 235 -4.49 2.08 28.18
CA ASP A 235 -4.22 2.04 29.61
C ASP A 235 -5.14 1.07 30.38
N LYS A 236 -6.41 1.00 30.01
CA LYS A 236 -7.33 0.01 30.59
C LYS A 236 -6.91 -1.42 30.28
N LYS A 237 -6.47 -1.73 29.06
CA LYS A 237 -5.97 -3.06 28.68
C LYS A 237 -4.71 -3.41 29.47
N ARG A 238 -3.73 -2.52 29.53
CA ARG A 238 -2.49 -2.75 30.34
C ARG A 238 -2.76 -3.04 31.81
N ARG A 239 -3.82 -2.47 32.39
CA ARG A 239 -4.19 -2.70 33.80
C ARG A 239 -4.93 -4.02 34.02
N ASN A 240 -5.55 -4.59 32.99
CA ASN A 240 -6.29 -5.86 33.06
C ASN A 240 -5.42 -7.08 32.75
N ASP A 241 -4.21 -6.88 32.20
CA ASP A 241 -3.26 -7.95 31.87
C ASP A 241 -2.27 -8.22 33.02
N TYR A 242 -2.49 -7.62 34.22
CA TYR A 242 -1.82 -7.86 35.48
C TYR A 242 -2.83 -8.28 36.60
#